data_5613b1b8ad7deb79be3610dfad3b9144
#
_entry.id   5613b1b8ad7deb79be3610dfad3b9144
#
_cell.length_a   1.000
_cell.length_b   1.000
_cell.length_c   1.000
_cell.angle_alpha   90.00
_cell.angle_beta   90.00
_cell.angle_gamma   90.00
#
_symmetry.space_group_name_H-M   'P 1'
#
loop_
_entity.id
_entity.type
_entity.pdbx_description
1 polymer ?
#
loop_
_entity_poly.entity_id
_entity_poly.type
_entity_poly.pdbx_seq_one_letter_code
_entity_poly.pdbx_strand_id
1 'polypeptide(L)'
;MIAFGAACAPKAPPAVVGAPKHPDFMFPVAPEGTLPAQVSRLDRGWQYLQIDDTRNAEREFLAAIKQQAAFYPADAALGYVALARGHEADAVARFDRALATEATYVPALVGRGRALLELDRVGEALVNFEAALAVDPTLVDLKGRVDVLRFRATQDMLGRAKAATDGRRWDEAKAAYQQAIAASPESAFLYRELASVEQQAGDPAGALEHYRKAVELDASDARSWAAIGGLLEVNDDVVGALTAYERARAVDPDEVPEAAVTRVRDRAALLKLPAEYRAIPANPGIARGEVAALIGIRLDTLVARARPRQLIITDTRGHWAQQWINAVARAGIMDPLPNYAFQPAQRVRRGELALTVSRLLALIGAGRPGLQKKWQAAKVPVADVPASHLSYPYVSQAVAAGVMSLTNGNFDLLRNVSGAEAYEVISRLEALARP
;
A
#
# COMPACT_ATOMS: atom_id res chain seq x y z
N MET A 1 -5.63 -95.30 21.35
CA MET A 1 -6.50 -94.13 21.66
C MET A 1 -5.87 -92.85 21.12
N ILE A 2 -6.40 -92.36 20.03
CA ILE A 2 -5.94 -91.10 19.43
C ILE A 2 -6.93 -90.03 19.88
N ALA A 3 -6.51 -89.09 20.74
CA ALA A 3 -7.34 -87.99 21.17
C ALA A 3 -7.36 -86.91 20.08
N PHE A 4 -8.48 -86.71 19.45
CA PHE A 4 -8.70 -85.55 18.56
C PHE A 4 -8.91 -84.34 19.45
N GLY A 5 -7.93 -83.43 19.44
CA GLY A 5 -8.06 -82.13 19.99
C GLY A 5 -9.06 -81.32 19.10
N ALA A 6 -10.20 -80.96 19.68
CA ALA A 6 -11.13 -80.03 19.04
C ALA A 6 -10.48 -78.66 18.98
N ALA A 7 -10.02 -78.27 17.79
CA ALA A 7 -9.62 -76.90 17.53
C ALA A 7 -10.90 -76.03 17.60
N CYS A 8 -10.99 -75.12 18.58
CA CYS A 8 -11.99 -74.08 18.61
C CYS A 8 -11.91 -73.23 17.32
N ALA A 9 -12.81 -73.45 16.40
CA ALA A 9 -12.97 -72.57 15.26
C ALA A 9 -13.26 -71.15 15.75
N PRO A 10 -12.65 -70.11 15.22
CA PRO A 10 -12.95 -68.76 15.61
C PRO A 10 -14.42 -68.46 15.30
N LYS A 11 -15.18 -67.98 16.28
CA LYS A 11 -16.58 -67.61 16.15
C LYS A 11 -16.71 -66.58 15.02
N ALA A 12 -17.57 -66.83 14.02
CA ALA A 12 -17.81 -65.91 12.95
C ALA A 12 -18.26 -64.56 13.51
N PRO A 13 -17.80 -63.44 12.96
CA PRO A 13 -18.25 -62.11 13.40
C PRO A 13 -19.74 -62.02 13.19
N PRO A 14 -20.47 -61.28 14.08
CA PRO A 14 -21.89 -61.05 13.85
C PRO A 14 -22.08 -60.32 12.53
N ALA A 15 -23.04 -60.77 11.71
CA ALA A 15 -23.40 -60.03 10.50
C ALA A 15 -23.85 -58.63 10.91
N VAL A 16 -23.31 -57.58 10.26
CA VAL A 16 -23.72 -56.19 10.46
C VAL A 16 -25.19 -56.07 10.02
N VAL A 17 -26.09 -56.13 10.99
CA VAL A 17 -27.55 -55.96 10.77
C VAL A 17 -27.83 -54.48 11.08
N GLY A 18 -27.92 -53.66 10.05
CA GLY A 18 -28.19 -52.24 10.19
C GLY A 18 -27.12 -51.33 9.59
N ALA A 19 -27.32 -49.99 9.66
CA ALA A 19 -26.34 -49.03 9.18
C ALA A 19 -25.08 -49.05 10.05
N PRO A 20 -23.89 -48.89 9.46
CA PRO A 20 -22.62 -48.78 10.22
C PRO A 20 -22.70 -47.67 11.28
N LYS A 21 -22.18 -47.90 12.47
CA LYS A 21 -22.09 -46.87 13.53
C LYS A 21 -21.08 -45.79 13.26
N HIS A 22 -20.05 -46.12 12.49
CA HIS A 22 -18.96 -45.20 12.11
C HIS A 22 -18.83 -45.13 10.57
N PRO A 23 -19.85 -44.62 9.84
CA PRO A 23 -19.84 -44.61 8.39
C PRO A 23 -18.74 -43.74 7.80
N ASP A 24 -18.32 -42.74 8.54
CA ASP A 24 -17.28 -41.81 8.13
C ASP A 24 -15.83 -42.29 8.38
N PHE A 25 -15.66 -43.44 9.03
CA PHE A 25 -14.31 -43.99 9.23
C PHE A 25 -13.85 -44.66 7.94
N MET A 26 -12.59 -44.44 7.59
CA MET A 26 -12.01 -44.99 6.38
C MET A 26 -11.42 -46.37 6.65
N PHE A 27 -11.87 -47.39 5.90
CA PHE A 27 -11.36 -48.75 6.04
C PHE A 27 -9.85 -48.80 5.75
N PRO A 28 -9.02 -49.33 6.67
CA PRO A 28 -7.58 -49.39 6.51
C PRO A 28 -7.17 -50.57 5.61
N VAL A 29 -7.20 -50.37 4.31
CA VAL A 29 -6.88 -51.38 3.29
C VAL A 29 -5.45 -51.92 3.51
N ALA A 30 -5.31 -53.24 3.52
CA ALA A 30 -4.04 -53.91 3.62
C ALA A 30 -3.26 -53.82 2.28
N PRO A 31 -1.92 -53.65 2.29
CA PRO A 31 -1.13 -53.64 1.08
C PRO A 31 -1.08 -55.02 0.40
N GLU A 32 -0.81 -55.01 -0.89
CA GLU A 32 -0.62 -56.24 -1.66
C GLU A 32 0.47 -57.13 -1.03
N GLY A 33 0.24 -58.47 -1.04
CA GLY A 33 1.16 -59.43 -0.41
C GLY A 33 0.99 -59.61 1.07
N THR A 34 0.02 -58.93 1.74
CA THR A 34 -0.31 -59.17 3.15
C THR A 34 -0.81 -60.59 3.37
N LEU A 35 -0.38 -61.24 4.46
CA LEU A 35 -0.82 -62.58 4.82
C LEU A 35 -2.33 -62.71 4.93
N PRO A 36 -3.00 -63.70 4.35
CA PRO A 36 -4.46 -63.86 4.40
C PRO A 36 -5.04 -63.86 5.84
N ALA A 37 -4.27 -64.40 6.80
CA ALA A 37 -4.65 -64.40 8.21
C ALA A 37 -4.71 -62.98 8.85
N GLN A 38 -3.81 -62.06 8.41
CA GLN A 38 -3.83 -60.68 8.85
C GLN A 38 -5.00 -59.90 8.22
N VAL A 39 -5.20 -60.07 6.92
CA VAL A 39 -6.34 -59.47 6.22
C VAL A 39 -7.65 -59.90 6.88
N SER A 40 -7.85 -61.18 7.13
CA SER A 40 -9.04 -61.71 7.82
C SER A 40 -9.24 -61.15 9.22
N ARG A 41 -8.15 -60.87 9.96
CA ARG A 41 -8.25 -60.20 11.28
C ARG A 41 -8.60 -58.72 11.16
N LEU A 42 -8.02 -58.04 10.17
CA LEU A 42 -8.34 -56.64 9.88
C LEU A 42 -9.82 -56.47 9.54
N ASP A 43 -10.36 -57.30 8.65
CA ASP A 43 -11.76 -57.31 8.23
C ASP A 43 -12.68 -57.61 9.42
N ARG A 44 -12.42 -58.63 10.22
CA ARG A 44 -13.23 -58.93 11.40
C ARG A 44 -13.19 -57.84 12.45
N GLY A 45 -11.99 -57.28 12.72
CA GLY A 45 -11.83 -56.17 13.62
C GLY A 45 -12.64 -54.95 13.19
N TRP A 46 -12.64 -54.67 11.86
CA TRP A 46 -13.43 -53.58 11.30
C TRP A 46 -14.93 -53.80 11.42
N GLN A 47 -15.41 -55.03 11.15
CA GLN A 47 -16.83 -55.39 11.33
C GLN A 47 -17.26 -55.18 12.81
N TYR A 48 -16.43 -55.57 13.79
CA TYR A 48 -16.72 -55.28 15.21
C TYR A 48 -16.74 -53.78 15.49
N LEU A 49 -15.84 -52.99 14.91
CA LEU A 49 -15.84 -51.53 15.05
C LEU A 49 -17.12 -50.91 14.48
N GLN A 50 -17.60 -51.38 13.34
CA GLN A 50 -18.80 -50.83 12.71
C GLN A 50 -20.09 -51.13 13.49
N ILE A 51 -20.08 -52.07 14.43
CA ILE A 51 -21.19 -52.33 15.37
C ILE A 51 -20.91 -51.77 16.77
N ASP A 52 -19.86 -50.94 16.93
CA ASP A 52 -19.40 -50.30 18.16
C ASP A 52 -18.83 -51.29 19.22
N ASP A 53 -18.55 -52.55 18.82
CA ASP A 53 -17.83 -53.48 19.67
C ASP A 53 -16.30 -53.21 19.65
N THR A 54 -15.94 -52.10 20.24
CA THR A 54 -14.54 -51.57 20.24
C THR A 54 -13.58 -52.53 20.94
N ARG A 55 -14.07 -53.34 21.93
CA ARG A 55 -13.22 -54.33 22.65
C ARG A 55 -12.82 -55.50 21.74
N ASN A 56 -13.73 -56.10 21.02
CA ASN A 56 -13.42 -57.17 20.12
C ASN A 56 -12.66 -56.68 18.88
N ALA A 57 -12.97 -55.45 18.38
CA ALA A 57 -12.20 -54.80 17.35
C ALA A 57 -10.73 -54.65 17.71
N GLU A 58 -10.43 -54.09 18.88
CA GLU A 58 -9.06 -53.94 19.38
C GLU A 58 -8.33 -55.28 19.52
N ARG A 59 -9.00 -56.29 20.04
CA ARG A 59 -8.38 -57.64 20.15
C ARG A 59 -7.95 -58.22 18.79
N GLU A 60 -8.78 -58.10 17.76
CA GLU A 60 -8.45 -58.59 16.42
C GLU A 60 -7.28 -57.79 15.81
N PHE A 61 -7.30 -56.45 15.94
CA PHE A 61 -6.21 -55.61 15.39
C PHE A 61 -4.86 -55.85 16.13
N LEU A 62 -4.86 -55.99 17.46
CA LEU A 62 -3.68 -56.35 18.21
C LEU A 62 -3.16 -57.74 17.83
N ALA A 63 -4.05 -58.71 17.57
CA ALA A 63 -3.67 -60.01 17.07
C ALA A 63 -3.09 -60.01 15.65
N ALA A 64 -3.52 -59.07 14.81
CA ALA A 64 -2.92 -58.85 13.48
C ALA A 64 -1.48 -58.33 13.58
N ILE A 65 -1.22 -57.35 14.50
CA ILE A 65 0.13 -56.81 14.75
C ILE A 65 1.09 -57.86 15.31
N LYS A 66 0.57 -58.77 16.19
CA LYS A 66 1.43 -59.83 16.73
C LYS A 66 1.99 -60.78 15.70
N GLN A 67 1.35 -60.91 14.56
CA GLN A 67 1.82 -61.76 13.45
C GLN A 67 2.99 -61.12 12.64
N GLN A 68 2.98 -59.79 12.56
CA GLN A 68 4.03 -59.01 11.94
C GLN A 68 4.12 -57.64 12.63
N ALA A 69 5.26 -57.37 13.18
CA ALA A 69 5.52 -56.13 13.88
C ALA A 69 5.44 -54.92 13.00
N ALA A 70 5.03 -54.02 12.68
CA ALA A 70 4.94 -52.93 11.69
C ALA A 70 3.81 -53.10 10.67
N PHE A 71 2.71 -53.77 11.09
CA PHE A 71 1.54 -53.87 10.24
C PHE A 71 0.70 -52.57 10.38
N TYR A 72 1.10 -51.51 9.65
CA TYR A 72 0.54 -50.17 9.73
C TYR A 72 -1.01 -50.08 9.51
N PRO A 73 -1.67 -50.96 8.70
CA PRO A 73 -3.12 -50.92 8.63
C PRO A 73 -3.82 -51.23 9.95
N ALA A 74 -3.26 -52.13 10.76
CA ALA A 74 -3.81 -52.43 12.08
C ALA A 74 -3.53 -51.31 13.11
N ASP A 75 -2.40 -50.60 13.02
CA ASP A 75 -2.18 -49.42 13.85
C ASP A 75 -3.19 -48.30 13.49
N ALA A 76 -3.44 -48.05 12.21
CA ALA A 76 -4.48 -47.11 11.76
C ALA A 76 -5.89 -47.54 12.26
N ALA A 77 -6.21 -48.83 12.16
CA ALA A 77 -7.46 -49.39 12.70
C ALA A 77 -7.60 -49.16 14.22
N LEU A 78 -6.52 -49.34 14.98
CA LEU A 78 -6.50 -49.05 16.41
C LEU A 78 -6.68 -47.54 16.70
N GLY A 79 -6.20 -46.66 15.82
CA GLY A 79 -6.48 -45.25 15.87
C GLY A 79 -7.99 -44.94 15.75
N TYR A 80 -8.69 -45.61 14.84
CA TYR A 80 -10.13 -45.50 14.72
C TYR A 80 -10.88 -46.09 15.92
N VAL A 81 -10.37 -47.15 16.57
CA VAL A 81 -10.92 -47.65 17.82
C VAL A 81 -10.80 -46.62 18.93
N ALA A 82 -9.66 -45.93 19.02
CA ALA A 82 -9.45 -44.87 20.00
C ALA A 82 -10.41 -43.69 19.75
N LEU A 83 -10.60 -43.27 18.47
CA LEU A 83 -11.60 -42.27 18.13
C LEU A 83 -13.03 -42.68 18.49
N ALA A 84 -13.41 -43.91 18.24
CA ALA A 84 -14.74 -44.42 18.63
C ALA A 84 -14.97 -44.39 20.15
N ARG A 85 -13.91 -44.37 20.94
CA ARG A 85 -13.97 -44.28 22.43
C ARG A 85 -13.84 -42.84 22.93
N GLY A 86 -13.63 -41.84 22.08
CA GLY A 86 -13.37 -40.47 22.48
C GLY A 86 -11.98 -40.29 23.15
N HIS A 87 -11.00 -41.06 22.70
CA HIS A 87 -9.59 -40.99 23.16
C HIS A 87 -8.72 -40.40 22.02
N GLU A 88 -8.91 -39.13 21.69
CA GLU A 88 -8.35 -38.47 20.51
C GLU A 88 -6.82 -38.42 20.55
N ALA A 89 -6.22 -38.18 21.71
CA ALA A 89 -4.75 -38.17 21.86
C ALA A 89 -4.13 -39.54 21.58
N ASP A 90 -4.78 -40.60 22.07
CA ASP A 90 -4.35 -41.97 21.80
C ASP A 90 -4.53 -42.31 20.30
N ALA A 91 -5.61 -41.83 19.71
CA ALA A 91 -5.87 -41.97 18.28
C ALA A 91 -4.74 -41.36 17.45
N VAL A 92 -4.34 -40.10 17.73
CA VAL A 92 -3.21 -39.42 17.07
C VAL A 92 -1.95 -40.28 17.19
N ALA A 93 -1.61 -40.76 18.40
CA ALA A 93 -0.42 -41.59 18.63
C ALA A 93 -0.45 -42.91 17.82
N ARG A 94 -1.62 -43.50 17.59
CA ARG A 94 -1.78 -44.71 16.78
C ARG A 94 -1.63 -44.41 15.29
N PHE A 95 -2.22 -43.33 14.81
CA PHE A 95 -2.05 -42.88 13.42
C PHE A 95 -0.60 -42.49 13.14
N ASP A 96 0.10 -41.84 14.09
CA ASP A 96 1.53 -41.52 13.98
C ASP A 96 2.38 -42.77 13.75
N ARG A 97 2.08 -43.88 14.44
CA ARG A 97 2.79 -45.17 14.22
C ARG A 97 2.54 -45.71 12.81
N ALA A 98 1.31 -45.65 12.33
CA ALA A 98 1.01 -46.08 10.97
C ALA A 98 1.77 -45.23 9.95
N LEU A 99 1.76 -43.89 10.11
CA LEU A 99 2.43 -42.95 9.22
C LEU A 99 3.97 -43.00 9.31
N ALA A 100 4.53 -43.42 10.44
CA ALA A 100 5.95 -43.65 10.58
C ALA A 100 6.42 -44.82 9.71
N THR A 101 5.53 -45.80 9.41
CA THR A 101 5.81 -46.93 8.52
C THR A 101 5.45 -46.64 7.08
N GLU A 102 4.30 -45.97 6.82
CA GLU A 102 3.83 -45.58 5.49
C GLU A 102 3.27 -44.13 5.56
N ALA A 103 4.12 -43.19 5.21
CA ALA A 103 3.82 -41.76 5.34
C ALA A 103 2.65 -41.26 4.45
N THR A 104 2.37 -42.00 3.38
CA THR A 104 1.30 -41.68 2.40
C THR A 104 0.02 -42.49 2.64
N TYR A 105 -0.11 -43.17 3.79
CA TYR A 105 -1.26 -44.03 4.04
C TYR A 105 -2.53 -43.22 4.31
N VAL A 106 -3.36 -43.10 3.29
CA VAL A 106 -4.57 -42.25 3.28
C VAL A 106 -5.49 -42.51 4.49
N PRO A 107 -5.85 -43.75 4.88
CA PRO A 107 -6.69 -43.97 6.06
C PRO A 107 -6.10 -43.41 7.35
N ALA A 108 -4.77 -43.45 7.53
CA ALA A 108 -4.13 -42.88 8.71
C ALA A 108 -4.08 -41.35 8.66
N LEU A 109 -3.81 -40.75 7.48
CA LEU A 109 -3.85 -39.29 7.29
C LEU A 109 -5.25 -38.73 7.60
N VAL A 110 -6.31 -39.36 7.04
CA VAL A 110 -7.69 -38.93 7.29
C VAL A 110 -8.07 -39.13 8.76
N GLY A 111 -7.74 -40.26 9.35
CA GLY A 111 -8.03 -40.56 10.75
C GLY A 111 -7.31 -39.59 11.71
N ARG A 112 -6.03 -39.29 11.47
CA ARG A 112 -5.24 -38.33 12.23
C ARG A 112 -5.81 -36.92 12.15
N GLY A 113 -6.17 -36.48 10.93
CA GLY A 113 -6.82 -35.20 10.72
C GLY A 113 -8.11 -35.06 11.50
N ARG A 114 -8.93 -36.13 11.58
CA ARG A 114 -10.15 -36.14 12.40
C ARG A 114 -9.84 -36.04 13.89
N ALA A 115 -8.92 -36.84 14.39
CA ALA A 115 -8.53 -36.80 15.79
C ALA A 115 -8.01 -35.41 16.21
N LEU A 116 -7.26 -34.75 15.32
CA LEU A 116 -6.75 -33.40 15.53
C LEU A 116 -7.89 -32.34 15.53
N LEU A 117 -8.94 -32.52 14.72
CA LEU A 117 -10.10 -31.64 14.78
C LEU A 117 -10.84 -31.71 16.11
N GLU A 118 -11.03 -32.93 16.64
CA GLU A 118 -11.67 -33.09 17.95
C GLU A 118 -10.81 -32.50 19.10
N LEU A 119 -9.50 -32.38 18.89
CA LEU A 119 -8.57 -31.68 19.78
C LEU A 119 -8.46 -30.16 19.51
N ASP A 120 -9.30 -29.59 18.64
CA ASP A 120 -9.28 -28.19 18.20
C ASP A 120 -7.93 -27.75 17.55
N ARG A 121 -7.16 -28.72 17.03
CA ARG A 121 -5.88 -28.49 16.32
C ARG A 121 -6.11 -28.35 14.82
N VAL A 122 -6.91 -27.37 14.43
CA VAL A 122 -7.43 -27.21 13.05
C VAL A 122 -6.32 -27.10 11.99
N GLY A 123 -5.25 -26.35 12.27
CA GLY A 123 -4.13 -26.19 11.34
C GLY A 123 -3.42 -27.50 11.02
N GLU A 124 -3.20 -28.32 12.05
CA GLU A 124 -2.55 -29.62 11.87
C GLU A 124 -3.49 -30.63 11.20
N ALA A 125 -4.78 -30.56 11.51
CA ALA A 125 -5.78 -31.38 10.82
C ALA A 125 -5.80 -31.07 9.31
N LEU A 126 -5.76 -29.79 8.95
CA LEU A 126 -5.72 -29.33 7.55
C LEU A 126 -4.53 -29.92 6.80
N VAL A 127 -3.31 -29.86 7.38
CA VAL A 127 -2.12 -30.44 6.77
C VAL A 127 -2.29 -31.94 6.47
N ASN A 128 -2.91 -32.67 7.40
CA ASN A 128 -3.14 -34.12 7.19
C ASN A 128 -4.18 -34.41 6.09
N PHE A 129 -5.25 -33.62 6.02
CA PHE A 129 -6.26 -33.77 4.98
C PHE A 129 -5.72 -33.37 3.60
N GLU A 130 -4.91 -32.33 3.52
CA GLU A 130 -4.24 -31.94 2.28
C GLU A 130 -3.26 -32.99 1.80
N ALA A 131 -2.50 -33.60 2.73
CA ALA A 131 -1.63 -34.73 2.41
C ALA A 131 -2.44 -35.93 1.90
N ALA A 132 -3.59 -36.22 2.49
CA ALA A 132 -4.46 -37.30 2.00
C ALA A 132 -5.01 -37.01 0.59
N LEU A 133 -5.41 -35.77 0.30
CA LEU A 133 -5.90 -35.35 -1.02
C LEU A 133 -4.78 -35.32 -2.08
N ALA A 134 -3.53 -35.06 -1.67
CA ALA A 134 -2.39 -35.13 -2.57
C ALA A 134 -2.11 -36.57 -3.04
N VAL A 135 -2.39 -37.56 -2.17
CA VAL A 135 -2.28 -38.99 -2.51
C VAL A 135 -3.51 -39.50 -3.29
N ASP A 136 -4.69 -39.12 -2.84
CA ASP A 136 -5.97 -39.51 -3.47
C ASP A 136 -6.87 -38.29 -3.72
N PRO A 137 -6.76 -37.66 -4.90
CA PRO A 137 -7.61 -36.52 -5.28
C PRO A 137 -9.09 -36.84 -5.48
N THR A 138 -9.47 -38.11 -5.46
CA THR A 138 -10.88 -38.54 -5.70
C THR A 138 -11.75 -38.45 -4.45
N LEU A 139 -11.18 -38.09 -3.30
CA LEU A 139 -11.89 -37.92 -2.02
C LEU A 139 -12.69 -36.59 -2.01
N VAL A 140 -13.79 -36.54 -2.77
CA VAL A 140 -14.59 -35.32 -3.01
C VAL A 140 -15.13 -34.71 -1.69
N ASP A 141 -15.64 -35.56 -0.78
CA ASP A 141 -16.19 -35.09 0.50
C ASP A 141 -15.08 -34.48 1.40
N LEU A 142 -13.88 -35.06 1.36
CA LEU A 142 -12.74 -34.53 2.07
C LEU A 142 -12.31 -33.17 1.50
N LYS A 143 -12.34 -33.02 0.17
CA LYS A 143 -12.03 -31.74 -0.50
C LYS A 143 -12.94 -30.62 -0.01
N GLY A 144 -14.27 -30.83 -0.01
CA GLY A 144 -15.20 -29.84 0.52
C GLY A 144 -14.95 -29.48 1.98
N ARG A 145 -14.59 -30.49 2.80
CA ARG A 145 -14.21 -30.26 4.21
C ARG A 145 -12.94 -29.44 4.34
N VAL A 146 -11.92 -29.72 3.54
CA VAL A 146 -10.66 -28.95 3.50
C VAL A 146 -10.91 -27.49 3.15
N ASP A 147 -11.75 -27.22 2.14
CA ASP A 147 -12.07 -25.84 1.75
C ASP A 147 -12.73 -25.05 2.89
N VAL A 148 -13.67 -25.68 3.61
CA VAL A 148 -14.33 -25.06 4.78
C VAL A 148 -13.34 -24.83 5.93
N LEU A 149 -12.45 -25.77 6.21
CA LEU A 149 -11.45 -25.65 7.28
C LEU A 149 -10.41 -24.60 6.95
N ARG A 150 -9.96 -24.53 5.69
CA ARG A 150 -9.04 -23.49 5.21
C ARG A 150 -9.64 -22.10 5.38
N PHE A 151 -10.91 -21.93 5.01
CA PHE A 151 -11.64 -20.69 5.21
C PHE A 151 -11.68 -20.31 6.71
N ARG A 152 -12.07 -21.26 7.59
CA ARG A 152 -12.13 -21.03 9.04
C ARG A 152 -10.74 -20.67 9.61
N ALA A 153 -9.70 -21.42 9.25
CA ALA A 153 -8.34 -21.14 9.70
C ALA A 153 -7.86 -19.73 9.30
N THR A 154 -8.19 -19.31 8.06
CA THR A 154 -7.89 -17.96 7.59
C THR A 154 -8.64 -16.91 8.40
N GLN A 155 -9.92 -17.12 8.69
CA GLN A 155 -10.71 -16.22 9.54
C GLN A 155 -10.14 -16.09 10.96
N ASP A 156 -9.74 -17.20 11.56
CA ASP A 156 -9.13 -17.20 12.90
C ASP A 156 -7.78 -16.45 12.90
N MET A 157 -6.95 -16.64 11.86
CA MET A 157 -5.69 -15.89 11.70
C MET A 157 -5.94 -14.39 11.56
N LEU A 158 -6.92 -14.00 10.75
CA LEU A 158 -7.33 -12.59 10.60
C LEU A 158 -7.86 -12.01 11.91
N GLY A 159 -8.67 -12.76 12.65
CA GLY A 159 -9.17 -12.36 13.97
C GLY A 159 -8.03 -12.10 14.96
N ARG A 160 -7.04 -13.00 15.02
CA ARG A 160 -5.84 -12.83 15.86
C ARG A 160 -4.99 -11.65 15.41
N ALA A 161 -4.75 -11.52 14.12
CA ALA A 161 -3.98 -10.41 13.55
C ALA A 161 -4.62 -9.06 13.91
N LYS A 162 -5.94 -8.93 13.73
CA LYS A 162 -6.68 -7.73 14.08
C LYS A 162 -6.63 -7.44 15.60
N ALA A 163 -6.88 -8.44 16.45
CA ALA A 163 -6.81 -8.29 17.89
C ALA A 163 -5.39 -7.89 18.37
N ALA A 164 -4.35 -8.40 17.73
CA ALA A 164 -2.97 -8.02 18.01
C ALA A 164 -2.70 -6.57 17.54
N THR A 165 -3.20 -6.16 16.36
CA THR A 165 -3.11 -4.80 15.84
C THR A 165 -3.79 -3.80 16.78
N ASP A 166 -5.03 -4.07 17.18
CA ASP A 166 -5.81 -3.24 18.10
C ASP A 166 -5.12 -3.11 19.47
N GLY A 167 -4.46 -4.21 19.92
CA GLY A 167 -3.65 -4.25 21.12
C GLY A 167 -2.23 -3.70 20.97
N ARG A 168 -1.85 -3.19 19.81
CA ARG A 168 -0.50 -2.71 19.46
C ARG A 168 0.62 -3.75 19.69
N ARG A 169 0.28 -5.04 19.61
CA ARG A 169 1.24 -6.15 19.65
C ARG A 169 1.76 -6.42 18.23
N TRP A 170 2.62 -5.52 17.75
CA TRP A 170 3.02 -5.45 16.35
C TRP A 170 3.65 -6.73 15.82
N ASP A 171 4.52 -7.38 16.59
CA ASP A 171 5.20 -8.61 16.16
C ASP A 171 4.22 -9.78 16.04
N GLU A 172 3.25 -9.89 16.97
CA GLU A 172 2.18 -10.88 16.87
C GLU A 172 1.27 -10.62 15.67
N ALA A 173 0.92 -9.35 15.42
CA ALA A 173 0.11 -8.97 14.27
C ALA A 173 0.82 -9.30 12.96
N LYS A 174 2.09 -8.91 12.80
CA LYS A 174 2.91 -9.23 11.62
C LYS A 174 2.98 -10.74 11.39
N ALA A 175 3.31 -11.50 12.42
CA ALA A 175 3.40 -12.97 12.31
C ALA A 175 2.07 -13.61 11.88
N ALA A 176 0.94 -13.13 12.41
CA ALA A 176 -0.38 -13.64 12.04
C ALA A 176 -0.76 -13.30 10.59
N TYR A 177 -0.48 -12.05 10.13
CA TYR A 177 -0.70 -11.69 8.71
C TYR A 177 0.23 -12.46 7.77
N GLN A 178 1.50 -12.68 8.13
CA GLN A 178 2.42 -13.51 7.35
C GLN A 178 1.96 -14.96 7.22
N GLN A 179 1.41 -15.55 8.29
CA GLN A 179 0.80 -16.87 8.24
C GLN A 179 -0.42 -16.91 7.30
N ALA A 180 -1.26 -15.86 7.36
CA ALA A 180 -2.41 -15.75 6.47
C ALA A 180 -1.98 -15.59 5.00
N ILE A 181 -0.93 -14.82 4.72
CA ILE A 181 -0.34 -14.65 3.39
C ILE A 181 0.22 -15.98 2.88
N ALA A 182 0.90 -16.76 3.73
CA ALA A 182 1.40 -18.08 3.34
C ALA A 182 0.27 -19.04 2.91
N ALA A 183 -0.92 -18.90 3.53
CA ALA A 183 -2.11 -19.66 3.15
C ALA A 183 -2.84 -19.09 1.90
N SER A 184 -2.68 -17.80 1.62
CA SER A 184 -3.36 -17.09 0.52
C SER A 184 -2.46 -16.02 -0.10
N PRO A 185 -1.42 -16.40 -0.85
CA PRO A 185 -0.38 -15.50 -1.35
C PRO A 185 -0.86 -14.51 -2.44
N GLU A 186 -2.02 -14.75 -3.03
CA GLU A 186 -2.63 -13.90 -4.05
C GLU A 186 -3.58 -12.83 -3.45
N SER A 187 -3.68 -12.73 -2.13
CA SER A 187 -4.61 -11.81 -1.47
C SER A 187 -4.00 -10.43 -1.28
N ALA A 188 -4.30 -9.49 -2.16
CA ALA A 188 -3.91 -8.08 -2.04
C ALA A 188 -4.30 -7.47 -0.67
N PHE A 189 -5.49 -7.84 -0.18
CA PHE A 189 -5.98 -7.42 1.13
C PHE A 189 -4.99 -7.74 2.27
N LEU A 190 -4.44 -8.96 2.30
CA LEU A 190 -3.53 -9.38 3.37
C LEU A 190 -2.22 -8.60 3.36
N TYR A 191 -1.67 -8.33 2.18
CA TYR A 191 -0.47 -7.50 2.03
C TYR A 191 -0.74 -6.06 2.48
N ARG A 192 -1.90 -5.48 2.14
CA ARG A 192 -2.29 -4.16 2.61
C ARG A 192 -2.37 -4.09 4.13
N GLU A 193 -3.02 -5.06 4.77
CA GLU A 193 -3.16 -5.08 6.23
C GLU A 193 -1.81 -5.26 6.93
N LEU A 194 -0.93 -6.14 6.40
CA LEU A 194 0.44 -6.28 6.90
C LEU A 194 1.21 -4.97 6.78
N ALA A 195 1.16 -4.32 5.62
CA ALA A 195 1.79 -3.03 5.40
C ALA A 195 1.29 -1.95 6.37
N SER A 196 -0.02 -1.93 6.66
CA SER A 196 -0.60 -1.02 7.64
C SER A 196 -0.06 -1.25 9.06
N VAL A 197 0.12 -2.51 9.45
CA VAL A 197 0.74 -2.87 10.74
C VAL A 197 2.20 -2.43 10.79
N GLU A 198 2.97 -2.67 9.74
CA GLU A 198 4.38 -2.26 9.65
C GLU A 198 4.53 -0.75 9.71
N GLN A 199 3.68 -0.01 9.01
CA GLN A 199 3.67 1.45 9.07
C GLN A 199 3.39 1.96 10.49
N GLN A 200 2.41 1.38 11.18
CA GLN A 200 2.08 1.72 12.58
C GLN A 200 3.17 1.30 13.56
N ALA A 201 3.88 0.21 13.26
CA ALA A 201 5.02 -0.27 14.05
C ALA A 201 6.30 0.58 13.86
N GLY A 202 6.29 1.53 12.90
CA GLY A 202 7.47 2.38 12.61
C GLY A 202 8.44 1.76 11.62
N ASP A 203 7.99 0.83 10.79
CA ASP A 203 8.74 0.27 9.65
C ASP A 203 8.14 0.74 8.32
N PRO A 204 8.43 1.98 7.89
CA PRO A 204 7.91 2.51 6.64
C PRO A 204 8.50 1.83 5.40
N ALA A 205 9.68 1.21 5.50
CA ALA A 205 10.31 0.52 4.38
C ALA A 205 9.62 -0.80 4.07
N GLY A 206 9.38 -1.64 5.08
CA GLY A 206 8.60 -2.86 4.95
C GLY A 206 7.17 -2.58 4.48
N ALA A 207 6.53 -1.57 5.09
CA ALA A 207 5.19 -1.14 4.70
C ALA A 207 5.12 -0.76 3.20
N LEU A 208 6.09 0.01 2.69
CA LEU A 208 6.13 0.41 1.28
C LEU A 208 6.26 -0.80 0.35
N GLU A 209 7.06 -1.79 0.72
CA GLU A 209 7.23 -3.03 -0.05
C GLU A 209 5.90 -3.80 -0.14
N HIS A 210 5.24 -4.01 0.99
CA HIS A 210 3.99 -4.76 1.04
C HIS A 210 2.80 -4.00 0.43
N TYR A 211 2.71 -2.67 0.56
CA TYR A 211 1.73 -1.90 -0.20
C TYR A 211 1.95 -2.00 -1.71
N ARG A 212 3.20 -1.99 -2.19
CA ARG A 212 3.50 -2.23 -3.61
C ARG A 212 3.06 -3.61 -4.07
N LYS A 213 3.26 -4.62 -3.21
CA LYS A 213 2.77 -5.97 -3.51
C LYS A 213 1.25 -6.03 -3.56
N ALA A 214 0.56 -5.32 -2.68
CA ALA A 214 -0.90 -5.22 -2.71
C ALA A 214 -1.41 -4.63 -4.03
N VAL A 215 -0.84 -3.52 -4.51
CA VAL A 215 -1.25 -2.90 -5.79
C VAL A 215 -0.78 -3.65 -7.03
N GLU A 216 0.25 -4.49 -6.91
CA GLU A 216 0.65 -5.43 -7.97
C GLU A 216 -0.41 -6.52 -8.16
N LEU A 217 -0.97 -7.04 -7.06
CA LEU A 217 -2.03 -8.05 -7.06
C LEU A 217 -3.39 -7.46 -7.39
N ASP A 218 -3.68 -6.26 -6.90
CA ASP A 218 -4.93 -5.53 -7.16
C ASP A 218 -4.64 -4.06 -7.44
N ALA A 219 -4.53 -3.70 -8.71
CA ALA A 219 -4.29 -2.32 -9.15
C ALA A 219 -5.45 -1.36 -8.79
N SER A 220 -6.62 -1.89 -8.40
CA SER A 220 -7.78 -1.11 -7.96
C SER A 220 -7.81 -0.84 -6.45
N ASP A 221 -6.77 -1.20 -5.70
CA ASP A 221 -6.66 -0.89 -4.28
C ASP A 221 -6.23 0.58 -4.06
N ALA A 222 -7.21 1.48 -4.09
CA ALA A 222 -6.99 2.91 -3.88
C ALA A 222 -6.30 3.24 -2.55
N ARG A 223 -6.62 2.50 -1.49
CA ARG A 223 -6.02 2.70 -0.15
C ARG A 223 -4.53 2.42 -0.14
N SER A 224 -4.11 1.32 -0.76
CA SER A 224 -2.68 1.02 -0.90
C SER A 224 -1.95 2.07 -1.73
N TRP A 225 -2.55 2.56 -2.83
CA TRP A 225 -1.98 3.66 -3.60
C TRP A 225 -1.85 4.95 -2.78
N ALA A 226 -2.86 5.30 -1.98
CA ALA A 226 -2.83 6.47 -1.09
C ALA A 226 -1.73 6.35 -0.03
N ALA A 227 -1.59 5.17 0.59
CA ALA A 227 -0.55 4.89 1.58
C ALA A 227 0.86 4.97 0.96
N ILE A 228 1.07 4.41 -0.23
CA ILE A 228 2.33 4.56 -1.00
C ILE A 228 2.65 6.04 -1.21
N GLY A 229 1.66 6.83 -1.65
CA GLY A 229 1.83 8.27 -1.84
C GLY A 229 2.27 8.98 -0.56
N GLY A 230 1.66 8.68 0.57
CA GLY A 230 2.02 9.23 1.87
C GLY A 230 3.44 8.87 2.31
N LEU A 231 3.83 7.61 2.17
CA LEU A 231 5.18 7.15 2.52
C LEU A 231 6.26 7.78 1.62
N LEU A 232 6.00 7.91 0.32
CA LEU A 232 6.91 8.54 -0.62
C LEU A 232 7.03 10.06 -0.37
N GLU A 233 5.92 10.73 0.01
CA GLU A 233 5.94 12.15 0.38
C GLU A 233 6.81 12.41 1.62
N VAL A 234 6.73 11.56 2.64
CA VAL A 234 7.59 11.64 3.84
C VAL A 234 9.06 11.41 3.48
N ASN A 235 9.34 10.54 2.53
CA ASN A 235 10.71 10.25 2.06
C ASN A 235 11.24 11.26 1.02
N ASP A 236 10.53 12.37 0.80
CA ASP A 236 10.88 13.43 -0.18
C ASP A 236 10.87 12.96 -1.66
N ASP A 237 10.33 11.79 -1.97
CA ASP A 237 10.05 11.35 -3.34
C ASP A 237 8.74 11.96 -3.84
N VAL A 238 8.79 13.25 -4.13
CA VAL A 238 7.62 14.05 -4.52
C VAL A 238 6.99 13.57 -5.83
N VAL A 239 7.80 13.07 -6.76
CA VAL A 239 7.33 12.59 -8.07
C VAL A 239 6.62 11.24 -7.93
N GLY A 240 7.21 10.35 -7.16
CA GLY A 240 6.59 9.07 -6.83
C GLY A 240 5.30 9.26 -6.04
N ALA A 241 5.30 10.17 -5.04
CA ALA A 241 4.11 10.50 -4.25
C ALA A 241 2.96 11.02 -5.13
N LEU A 242 3.25 11.96 -6.05
CA LEU A 242 2.24 12.47 -6.99
C LEU A 242 1.63 11.35 -7.83
N THR A 243 2.48 10.49 -8.39
CA THR A 243 2.04 9.38 -9.23
C THR A 243 1.11 8.43 -8.45
N ALA A 244 1.48 8.09 -7.22
CA ALA A 244 0.70 7.21 -6.37
C ALA A 244 -0.65 7.83 -5.97
N TYR A 245 -0.67 9.11 -5.58
CA TYR A 245 -1.92 9.81 -5.26
C TYR A 245 -2.85 9.96 -6.48
N GLU A 246 -2.30 10.22 -7.66
CA GLU A 246 -3.10 10.27 -8.90
C GLU A 246 -3.69 8.91 -9.25
N ARG A 247 -2.96 7.80 -8.99
CA ARG A 247 -3.49 6.44 -9.12
C ARG A 247 -4.60 6.17 -8.12
N ALA A 248 -4.42 6.51 -6.84
CA ALA A 248 -5.45 6.36 -5.82
C ALA A 248 -6.75 7.06 -6.23
N ARG A 249 -6.68 8.32 -6.66
CA ARG A 249 -7.85 9.09 -7.09
C ARG A 249 -8.47 8.63 -8.41
N ALA A 250 -7.70 8.02 -9.29
CA ALA A 250 -8.24 7.44 -10.52
C ALA A 250 -9.15 6.24 -10.22
N VAL A 251 -8.90 5.54 -9.11
CA VAL A 251 -9.72 4.43 -8.63
C VAL A 251 -10.86 4.93 -7.74
N ASP A 252 -10.52 5.73 -6.73
CA ASP A 252 -11.47 6.34 -5.79
C ASP A 252 -11.12 7.83 -5.61
N PRO A 253 -11.93 8.75 -6.18
CA PRO A 253 -11.69 10.18 -6.09
C PRO A 253 -11.68 10.74 -4.66
N ASP A 254 -12.32 10.06 -3.72
CA ASP A 254 -12.46 10.52 -2.33
C ASP A 254 -11.34 9.98 -1.41
N GLU A 255 -10.55 9.00 -1.86
CA GLU A 255 -9.49 8.38 -1.04
C GLU A 255 -8.37 9.38 -0.69
N VAL A 256 -8.03 10.30 -1.60
CA VAL A 256 -7.03 11.35 -1.36
C VAL A 256 -7.63 12.71 -1.62
N PRO A 257 -7.62 13.65 -0.65
CA PRO A 257 -8.13 15.01 -0.83
C PRO A 257 -7.43 15.74 -1.99
N GLU A 258 -8.21 16.43 -2.84
CA GLU A 258 -7.67 17.21 -3.98
C GLU A 258 -6.58 18.20 -3.55
N ALA A 259 -6.75 18.83 -2.38
CA ALA A 259 -5.76 19.74 -1.84
C ALA A 259 -4.38 19.10 -1.59
N ALA A 260 -4.35 17.82 -1.19
CA ALA A 260 -3.09 17.08 -1.00
C ALA A 260 -2.41 16.82 -2.35
N VAL A 261 -3.18 16.38 -3.34
CA VAL A 261 -2.64 16.15 -4.70
C VAL A 261 -2.12 17.44 -5.31
N THR A 262 -2.88 18.54 -5.18
CA THR A 262 -2.47 19.84 -5.70
C THR A 262 -1.18 20.31 -5.04
N ARG A 263 -1.07 20.20 -3.71
CA ARG A 263 0.17 20.55 -2.97
C ARG A 263 1.38 19.78 -3.49
N VAL A 264 1.26 18.46 -3.66
CA VAL A 264 2.35 17.62 -4.15
C VAL A 264 2.67 17.91 -5.62
N ARG A 265 1.65 18.17 -6.44
CA ARG A 265 1.81 18.55 -7.86
C ARG A 265 2.57 19.87 -8.01
N ASP A 266 2.20 20.88 -7.20
CA ASP A 266 2.89 22.17 -7.20
C ASP A 266 4.36 22.01 -6.77
N ARG A 267 4.62 21.18 -5.77
CA ARG A 267 5.98 20.85 -5.32
C ARG A 267 6.76 20.10 -6.40
N ALA A 268 6.15 19.13 -7.08
CA ALA A 268 6.78 18.41 -8.19
C ALA A 268 7.08 19.35 -9.37
N ALA A 269 6.19 20.30 -9.67
CA ALA A 269 6.41 21.32 -10.68
C ALA A 269 7.61 22.22 -10.33
N LEU A 270 7.74 22.64 -9.06
CA LEU A 270 8.88 23.41 -8.58
C LEU A 270 10.20 22.67 -8.74
N LEU A 271 10.23 21.35 -8.52
CA LEU A 271 11.47 20.55 -8.66
C LEU A 271 11.98 20.48 -10.10
N LYS A 272 11.10 20.69 -11.10
CA LYS A 272 11.47 20.73 -12.51
C LYS A 272 12.12 22.07 -12.92
N LEU A 273 11.99 23.11 -12.08
CA LEU A 273 12.57 24.41 -12.36
C LEU A 273 14.06 24.44 -11.99
N PRO A 274 14.86 25.32 -12.63
CA PRO A 274 16.29 25.48 -12.32
C PRO A 274 16.55 25.71 -10.83
N ALA A 275 17.70 25.24 -10.35
CA ALA A 275 18.09 25.40 -8.95
C ALA A 275 18.15 26.88 -8.55
N GLU A 276 18.60 27.72 -9.48
CA GLU A 276 18.67 29.18 -9.31
C GLU A 276 17.29 29.79 -9.07
N TYR A 277 16.26 29.31 -9.77
CA TYR A 277 14.88 29.76 -9.53
C TYR A 277 14.40 29.38 -8.12
N ARG A 278 14.69 28.17 -7.70
CA ARG A 278 14.29 27.65 -6.36
C ARG A 278 14.99 28.38 -5.22
N ALA A 279 16.18 28.93 -5.49
CA ALA A 279 16.96 29.69 -4.51
C ALA A 279 16.50 31.16 -4.37
N ILE A 280 15.68 31.69 -5.28
CA ILE A 280 15.25 33.10 -5.28
C ILE A 280 14.69 33.55 -3.92
N PRO A 281 13.76 32.84 -3.25
CA PRO A 281 13.17 33.32 -1.99
C PRO A 281 14.21 33.55 -0.87
N ALA A 282 15.30 32.81 -0.88
CA ALA A 282 16.38 32.94 0.12
C ALA A 282 17.41 34.02 -0.24
N ASN A 283 17.36 34.62 -1.44
CA ASN A 283 18.33 35.60 -1.88
C ASN A 283 18.11 36.94 -1.16
N PRO A 284 19.11 37.49 -0.45
CA PRO A 284 19.00 38.78 0.26
C PRO A 284 18.86 39.98 -0.69
N GLY A 285 19.16 39.83 -1.97
CA GLY A 285 19.04 40.89 -2.98
C GLY A 285 18.81 40.30 -4.36
N ILE A 286 17.59 40.43 -4.87
CA ILE A 286 17.18 39.82 -6.16
C ILE A 286 17.82 40.54 -7.36
N ALA A 287 18.22 39.74 -8.34
CA ALA A 287 18.71 40.21 -9.63
C ALA A 287 17.62 40.41 -10.69
N ARG A 288 17.87 41.20 -11.72
CA ARG A 288 16.91 41.46 -12.82
C ARG A 288 16.51 40.18 -13.55
N GLY A 289 17.45 39.26 -13.78
CA GLY A 289 17.16 37.96 -14.39
C GLY A 289 16.26 37.08 -13.53
N GLU A 290 16.40 37.13 -12.21
CA GLU A 290 15.56 36.41 -11.27
C GLU A 290 14.12 36.97 -11.23
N VAL A 291 13.96 38.32 -11.24
CA VAL A 291 12.63 38.95 -11.36
C VAL A 291 11.95 38.56 -12.67
N ALA A 292 12.71 38.56 -13.77
CA ALA A 292 12.20 38.15 -15.08
C ALA A 292 11.73 36.68 -15.06
N ALA A 293 12.47 35.79 -14.41
CA ALA A 293 12.09 34.39 -14.25
C ALA A 293 10.83 34.22 -13.36
N LEU A 294 10.72 34.96 -12.25
CA LEU A 294 9.50 34.95 -11.40
C LEU A 294 8.28 35.36 -12.20
N ILE A 295 8.38 36.44 -12.98
CA ILE A 295 7.27 36.94 -13.82
C ILE A 295 6.95 35.93 -14.92
N GLY A 296 7.98 35.46 -15.65
CA GLY A 296 7.79 34.59 -16.82
C GLY A 296 7.26 33.18 -16.48
N ILE A 297 7.49 32.71 -15.25
CA ILE A 297 6.97 31.42 -14.77
C ILE A 297 5.59 31.59 -14.13
N ARG A 298 5.43 32.53 -13.23
CA ARG A 298 4.18 32.63 -12.43
C ARG A 298 3.07 33.44 -13.11
N LEU A 299 3.43 34.29 -14.06
CA LEU A 299 2.50 35.15 -14.80
C LEU A 299 2.60 34.88 -16.32
N ASP A 300 2.94 33.64 -16.69
CA ASP A 300 3.14 33.21 -18.09
C ASP A 300 1.96 33.56 -19.00
N THR A 301 0.74 33.29 -18.54
CA THR A 301 -0.50 33.59 -19.25
C THR A 301 -0.70 35.09 -19.44
N LEU A 302 -0.28 35.91 -18.47
CA LEU A 302 -0.33 37.37 -18.57
C LEU A 302 0.72 37.89 -19.54
N VAL A 303 1.94 37.34 -19.48
CA VAL A 303 3.05 37.67 -20.40
C VAL A 303 2.68 37.32 -21.84
N ALA A 304 2.05 36.16 -22.04
CA ALA A 304 1.62 35.69 -23.37
C ALA A 304 0.51 36.58 -24.03
N ARG A 305 -0.30 37.26 -23.18
CA ARG A 305 -1.33 38.22 -23.70
C ARG A 305 -0.78 39.55 -24.15
N ALA A 306 0.44 39.90 -23.78
CA ALA A 306 1.05 41.15 -24.17
C ALA A 306 1.43 41.13 -25.68
N ARG A 307 1.30 42.27 -26.34
CA ARG A 307 1.74 42.40 -27.74
C ARG A 307 3.28 42.35 -27.80
N PRO A 308 3.87 41.35 -28.48
CA PRO A 308 5.33 41.21 -28.48
C PRO A 308 6.00 42.30 -29.29
N ARG A 309 7.08 42.85 -28.72
CA ARG A 309 7.96 43.81 -29.41
C ARG A 309 9.15 43.05 -30.02
N GLN A 310 9.66 43.55 -31.13
CA GLN A 310 10.95 43.06 -31.65
C GLN A 310 12.07 43.76 -30.88
N LEU A 311 12.86 42.97 -30.16
CA LEU A 311 13.98 43.46 -29.36
C LEU A 311 15.20 42.58 -29.54
N ILE A 312 16.37 43.22 -29.56
CA ILE A 312 17.67 42.55 -29.49
C ILE A 312 18.18 42.72 -28.07
N ILE A 313 18.62 41.64 -27.45
CA ILE A 313 19.26 41.65 -26.15
C ILE A 313 20.60 40.95 -26.28
N THR A 314 21.66 41.63 -25.84
CA THR A 314 23.03 41.22 -26.20
C THR A 314 23.72 40.38 -25.12
N ASP A 315 23.27 40.41 -23.86
CA ASP A 315 23.96 39.89 -22.70
C ASP A 315 23.24 38.74 -21.96
N THR A 316 22.30 38.07 -22.62
CA THR A 316 21.52 36.99 -22.01
C THR A 316 21.91 35.59 -22.49
N ARG A 317 22.83 35.50 -23.48
CA ARG A 317 23.23 34.21 -24.06
C ARG A 317 23.84 33.30 -22.95
N GLY A 318 23.30 32.11 -22.83
CA GLY A 318 23.76 31.13 -21.83
C GLY A 318 23.30 31.40 -20.39
N HIS A 319 22.56 32.49 -20.14
CA HIS A 319 22.00 32.74 -18.83
C HIS A 319 20.81 31.82 -18.58
N TRP A 320 20.75 31.20 -17.37
CA TRP A 320 19.68 30.22 -17.02
C TRP A 320 18.27 30.79 -17.22
N ALA A 321 18.05 32.08 -16.97
CA ALA A 321 16.76 32.76 -17.13
C ALA A 321 16.53 33.34 -18.54
N GLN A 322 17.39 33.08 -19.55
CA GLN A 322 17.34 33.70 -20.87
C GLN A 322 15.96 33.68 -21.51
N GLN A 323 15.26 32.55 -21.45
CA GLN A 323 13.93 32.43 -22.08
C GLN A 323 12.92 33.38 -21.46
N TRP A 324 12.89 33.52 -20.15
CA TRP A 324 11.97 34.39 -19.42
C TRP A 324 12.37 35.86 -19.54
N ILE A 325 13.66 36.18 -19.57
CA ILE A 325 14.14 37.52 -19.83
C ILE A 325 13.63 37.99 -21.19
N ASN A 326 13.80 37.15 -22.23
CA ASN A 326 13.32 37.49 -23.57
C ASN A 326 11.80 37.66 -23.63
N ALA A 327 11.04 36.81 -22.90
CA ALA A 327 9.58 36.90 -22.84
C ALA A 327 9.10 38.21 -22.20
N VAL A 328 9.60 38.55 -20.99
CA VAL A 328 9.18 39.76 -20.28
C VAL A 328 9.65 41.04 -20.93
N ALA A 329 10.82 41.03 -21.59
CA ALA A 329 11.31 42.17 -22.36
C ALA A 329 10.45 42.42 -23.62
N ARG A 330 10.14 41.37 -24.37
CA ARG A 330 9.26 41.46 -25.56
C ARG A 330 7.85 41.89 -25.13
N ALA A 331 7.37 41.47 -24.00
CA ALA A 331 6.08 41.89 -23.44
C ALA A 331 6.09 43.37 -22.96
N GLY A 332 7.23 44.03 -22.94
CA GLY A 332 7.37 45.41 -22.46
C GLY A 332 7.23 45.56 -20.94
N ILE A 333 7.40 44.46 -20.19
CA ILE A 333 7.30 44.45 -18.72
C ILE A 333 8.63 44.92 -18.11
N MET A 334 9.76 44.44 -18.62
CA MET A 334 11.11 44.88 -18.22
C MET A 334 11.91 45.25 -19.49
N ASP A 335 12.29 46.50 -19.63
CA ASP A 335 13.04 46.94 -20.82
C ASP A 335 14.55 46.65 -20.66
N PRO A 336 15.26 46.32 -21.74
CA PRO A 336 16.71 46.42 -21.81
C PRO A 336 17.14 47.88 -21.70
N LEU A 337 18.39 48.10 -21.36
CA LEU A 337 19.02 49.43 -21.35
C LEU A 337 19.24 49.95 -22.78
N PRO A 338 19.52 51.25 -22.96
CA PRO A 338 19.76 51.84 -24.30
C PRO A 338 20.87 51.18 -25.09
N ASN A 339 21.82 50.49 -24.44
CA ASN A 339 22.89 49.71 -25.08
C ASN A 339 22.50 48.28 -25.45
N TYR A 340 21.21 47.96 -25.45
CA TYR A 340 20.64 46.63 -25.68
C TYR A 340 21.03 45.55 -24.64
N ALA A 341 21.64 45.94 -23.52
CA ALA A 341 21.95 45.01 -22.43
C ALA A 341 20.74 44.89 -21.46
N PHE A 342 20.44 43.70 -21.00
CA PHE A 342 19.42 43.48 -19.95
C PHE A 342 20.02 43.57 -18.53
N GLN A 343 21.29 43.26 -18.41
CA GLN A 343 22.02 43.16 -17.16
C GLN A 343 21.40 42.19 -16.17
N PRO A 344 21.33 40.86 -16.47
CA PRO A 344 20.61 39.87 -15.68
C PRO A 344 21.07 39.79 -14.22
N ALA A 345 22.36 40.04 -13.95
CA ALA A 345 22.98 40.01 -12.61
C ALA A 345 22.78 41.28 -11.80
N GLN A 346 22.30 42.38 -12.39
CA GLN A 346 22.07 43.64 -11.70
C GLN A 346 21.00 43.50 -10.61
N ARG A 347 21.27 43.94 -9.39
CA ARG A 347 20.31 43.95 -8.30
C ARG A 347 19.18 44.94 -8.55
N VAL A 348 17.97 44.52 -8.23
CA VAL A 348 16.76 45.33 -8.42
C VAL A 348 16.47 46.16 -7.19
N ARG A 349 16.23 47.45 -7.39
CA ARG A 349 15.75 48.37 -6.36
C ARG A 349 14.23 48.44 -6.32
N ARG A 350 13.68 48.87 -5.18
CA ARG A 350 12.21 48.95 -5.02
C ARG A 350 11.52 49.86 -6.05
N GLY A 351 12.16 50.98 -6.43
CA GLY A 351 11.64 51.85 -7.48
C GLY A 351 11.57 51.16 -8.85
N GLU A 352 12.52 50.33 -9.20
CA GLU A 352 12.55 49.55 -10.44
C GLU A 352 11.48 48.43 -10.41
N LEU A 353 11.32 47.80 -9.24
CA LEU A 353 10.23 46.82 -9.06
C LEU A 353 8.87 47.48 -9.17
N ALA A 354 8.66 48.69 -8.60
CA ALA A 354 7.42 49.43 -8.72
C ALA A 354 7.03 49.76 -10.17
N LEU A 355 8.01 50.14 -10.99
CA LEU A 355 7.81 50.34 -12.43
C LEU A 355 7.36 49.04 -13.12
N THR A 356 8.03 47.94 -12.81
CA THR A 356 7.68 46.60 -13.34
C THR A 356 6.27 46.20 -12.91
N VAL A 357 5.91 46.41 -11.63
CA VAL A 357 4.56 46.17 -11.07
C VAL A 357 3.51 47.03 -11.79
N SER A 358 3.77 48.32 -12.01
CA SER A 358 2.86 49.22 -12.71
C SER A 358 2.53 48.73 -14.13
N ARG A 359 3.51 48.21 -14.84
CA ARG A 359 3.33 47.63 -16.19
C ARG A 359 2.51 46.34 -16.15
N LEU A 360 2.75 45.48 -15.15
CA LEU A 360 1.94 44.28 -14.95
C LEU A 360 0.50 44.61 -14.56
N LEU A 361 0.29 45.61 -13.71
CA LEU A 361 -1.04 46.11 -13.38
C LEU A 361 -1.78 46.68 -14.61
N ALA A 362 -1.08 47.33 -15.54
CA ALA A 362 -1.66 47.79 -16.80
C ALA A 362 -2.13 46.59 -17.67
N LEU A 363 -1.37 45.48 -17.73
CA LEU A 363 -1.80 44.27 -18.42
C LEU A 363 -3.01 43.59 -17.74
N ILE A 364 -3.02 43.51 -16.43
CA ILE A 364 -4.15 42.98 -15.65
C ILE A 364 -5.40 43.85 -15.85
N GLY A 365 -5.21 45.18 -15.82
CA GLY A 365 -6.27 46.18 -15.96
C GLY A 365 -6.86 46.29 -17.35
N ALA A 366 -6.14 45.83 -18.40
CA ALA A 366 -6.65 45.85 -19.78
C ALA A 366 -7.96 45.08 -19.94
N GLY A 367 -8.17 44.01 -19.16
CA GLY A 367 -9.42 43.26 -19.07
C GLY A 367 -10.39 43.78 -18.03
N ARG A 368 -10.00 44.78 -17.21
CA ARG A 368 -10.77 45.31 -16.07
C ARG A 368 -10.66 46.87 -15.98
N PRO A 369 -11.27 47.63 -16.91
CA PRO A 369 -11.05 49.09 -17.04
C PRO A 369 -11.35 49.86 -15.76
N GLY A 370 -12.32 49.44 -14.97
CA GLY A 370 -12.67 50.09 -13.71
C GLY A 370 -11.56 50.02 -12.66
N LEU A 371 -10.89 48.84 -12.54
CA LEU A 371 -9.75 48.68 -11.63
C LEU A 371 -8.55 49.47 -12.13
N GLN A 372 -8.28 49.47 -13.43
CA GLN A 372 -7.18 50.21 -14.02
C GLN A 372 -7.32 51.71 -13.73
N LYS A 373 -8.50 52.30 -13.95
CA LYS A 373 -8.79 53.70 -13.62
C LYS A 373 -8.61 54.01 -12.14
N LYS A 374 -9.07 53.10 -11.25
CA LYS A 374 -8.92 53.22 -9.80
C LYS A 374 -7.43 53.27 -9.40
N TRP A 375 -6.60 52.39 -9.94
CA TRP A 375 -5.19 52.38 -9.63
C TRP A 375 -4.42 53.56 -10.18
N GLN A 376 -4.74 54.00 -11.41
CA GLN A 376 -4.13 55.16 -12.05
C GLN A 376 -4.50 56.49 -11.40
N ALA A 377 -5.71 56.59 -10.90
CA ALA A 377 -6.19 57.79 -10.22
C ALA A 377 -5.76 57.90 -8.75
N ALA A 378 -5.19 56.82 -8.19
CA ALA A 378 -4.82 56.77 -6.78
C ALA A 378 -3.72 57.78 -6.46
N LYS A 379 -3.90 58.52 -5.36
CA LYS A 379 -2.88 59.45 -4.80
C LYS A 379 -2.56 58.98 -3.37
N VAL A 380 -1.71 57.98 -3.28
CA VAL A 380 -1.30 57.45 -1.99
C VAL A 380 -0.26 58.38 -1.37
N PRO A 381 -0.43 58.86 -0.15
CA PRO A 381 0.61 59.66 0.54
C PRO A 381 1.83 58.79 0.81
N VAL A 382 3.00 59.20 0.35
CA VAL A 382 4.29 58.54 0.52
C VAL A 382 5.27 59.56 1.03
N ALA A 383 5.83 59.34 2.20
CA ALA A 383 6.60 60.36 2.92
C ALA A 383 7.93 60.70 2.20
N ASP A 384 8.60 59.71 1.64
CA ASP A 384 9.91 59.83 0.97
C ASP A 384 9.81 59.96 -0.56
N VAL A 385 8.61 59.98 -1.15
CA VAL A 385 8.38 60.09 -2.61
C VAL A 385 7.33 61.12 -2.88
N PRO A 386 7.70 62.41 -3.03
CA PRO A 386 6.74 63.47 -3.29
C PRO A 386 6.01 63.28 -4.62
N ALA A 387 4.79 63.83 -4.75
CA ALA A 387 3.95 63.65 -5.94
C ALA A 387 4.57 64.20 -7.23
N SER A 388 5.57 65.07 -7.15
CA SER A 388 6.40 65.57 -8.26
C SER A 388 7.50 64.63 -8.70
N HIS A 389 7.79 63.57 -7.94
CA HIS A 389 8.84 62.62 -8.27
C HIS A 389 8.43 61.72 -9.42
N LEU A 390 9.31 61.44 -10.38
CA LEU A 390 9.05 60.65 -11.59
C LEU A 390 8.52 59.24 -11.28
N SER A 391 8.95 58.66 -10.19
CA SER A 391 8.52 57.32 -9.77
C SER A 391 7.20 57.30 -8.99
N TYR A 392 6.67 58.47 -8.55
CA TYR A 392 5.46 58.55 -7.73
C TYR A 392 4.24 57.87 -8.34
N PRO A 393 3.94 58.00 -9.67
CA PRO A 393 2.80 57.31 -10.25
C PRO A 393 2.87 55.77 -10.12
N TYR A 394 4.07 55.19 -10.31
CA TYR A 394 4.29 53.72 -10.22
C TYR A 394 4.17 53.23 -8.77
N VAL A 395 4.75 53.97 -7.83
CA VAL A 395 4.67 53.70 -6.40
C VAL A 395 3.24 53.79 -5.90
N SER A 396 2.57 54.89 -6.22
CA SER A 396 1.15 55.09 -5.84
C SER A 396 0.24 53.96 -6.37
N GLN A 397 0.42 53.54 -7.63
CA GLN A 397 -0.34 52.43 -8.23
C GLN A 397 -0.04 51.10 -7.54
N ALA A 398 1.22 50.79 -7.29
CA ALA A 398 1.65 49.53 -6.66
C ALA A 398 1.11 49.40 -5.23
N VAL A 399 1.11 50.51 -4.49
CA VAL A 399 0.57 50.54 -3.12
C VAL A 399 -0.97 50.53 -3.14
N ALA A 400 -1.63 51.30 -4.01
CA ALA A 400 -3.09 51.33 -4.12
C ALA A 400 -3.68 49.98 -4.58
N ALA A 401 -2.92 49.23 -5.37
CA ALA A 401 -3.29 47.87 -5.77
C ALA A 401 -3.05 46.81 -4.66
N GLY A 402 -2.46 47.19 -3.54
CA GLY A 402 -2.12 46.29 -2.46
C GLY A 402 -0.97 45.34 -2.77
N VAL A 403 -0.23 45.59 -3.86
CA VAL A 403 0.88 44.74 -4.32
C VAL A 403 2.18 45.00 -3.58
N MET A 404 2.49 46.28 -3.33
CA MET A 404 3.63 46.71 -2.52
C MET A 404 3.15 47.53 -1.33
N SER A 405 3.89 47.50 -0.20
CA SER A 405 3.54 48.19 1.04
C SER A 405 4.53 49.28 1.38
N LEU A 406 4.09 50.23 2.19
CA LEU A 406 4.98 51.24 2.82
C LEU A 406 5.46 50.74 4.15
N THR A 407 6.69 51.15 4.53
CA THR A 407 7.25 50.93 5.87
C THR A 407 7.31 52.27 6.59
N ASN A 408 6.55 52.44 7.67
CA ASN A 408 6.43 53.69 8.41
C ASN A 408 6.11 54.90 7.48
N GLY A 409 5.30 54.69 6.45
CA GLY A 409 4.94 55.74 5.47
C GLY A 409 5.96 55.96 4.35
N ASN A 410 7.10 55.30 4.38
CA ASN A 410 8.16 55.41 3.37
C ASN A 410 8.12 54.23 2.37
N PHE A 411 8.52 54.49 1.12
CA PHE A 411 8.61 53.49 0.09
C PHE A 411 10.04 52.94 -0.11
N ASP A 412 11.06 53.73 0.24
CA ASP A 412 12.49 53.39 0.13
C ASP A 412 12.93 53.03 -1.30
N LEU A 413 12.76 53.94 -2.24
CA LEU A 413 13.00 53.73 -3.70
C LEU A 413 14.34 53.07 -4.01
N LEU A 414 15.41 53.42 -3.29
CA LEU A 414 16.79 52.98 -3.54
C LEU A 414 17.15 51.68 -2.82
N ARG A 415 16.30 51.20 -1.93
CA ARG A 415 16.52 49.94 -1.22
C ARG A 415 16.48 48.73 -2.15
N ASN A 416 17.47 47.86 -2.01
CA ASN A 416 17.47 46.58 -2.75
C ASN A 416 16.27 45.72 -2.33
N VAL A 417 15.67 45.05 -3.28
CA VAL A 417 14.58 44.10 -3.06
C VAL A 417 15.16 42.73 -2.73
N SER A 418 14.68 42.09 -1.67
CA SER A 418 15.03 40.68 -1.41
C SER A 418 14.24 39.72 -2.29
N GLY A 419 14.75 38.50 -2.45
CA GLY A 419 14.03 37.45 -3.18
C GLY A 419 12.67 37.15 -2.56
N ALA A 420 12.58 37.11 -1.22
CA ALA A 420 11.32 36.91 -0.51
C ALA A 420 10.30 38.04 -0.79
N GLU A 421 10.75 39.30 -0.78
CA GLU A 421 9.87 40.45 -1.10
C GLU A 421 9.39 40.39 -2.56
N ALA A 422 10.27 40.09 -3.51
CA ALA A 422 9.88 39.97 -4.92
C ALA A 422 8.90 38.80 -5.12
N TYR A 423 9.15 37.68 -4.47
CA TYR A 423 8.26 36.52 -4.53
C TYR A 423 6.85 36.86 -4.03
N GLU A 424 6.75 37.59 -2.90
CA GLU A 424 5.49 38.06 -2.33
C GLU A 424 4.75 39.02 -3.26
N VAL A 425 5.48 39.99 -3.84
CA VAL A 425 4.93 40.95 -4.83
C VAL A 425 4.35 40.24 -6.04
N ILE A 426 5.07 39.25 -6.59
CA ILE A 426 4.59 38.48 -7.74
C ILE A 426 3.41 37.58 -7.34
N SER A 427 3.38 37.01 -6.13
CA SER A 427 2.24 36.25 -5.62
C SER A 427 0.96 37.09 -5.54
N ARG A 428 1.07 38.33 -5.08
CA ARG A 428 -0.08 39.26 -5.05
C ARG A 428 -0.57 39.65 -6.44
N LEU A 429 0.35 39.86 -7.38
CA LEU A 429 -0.02 40.10 -8.78
C LEU A 429 -0.69 38.88 -9.42
N GLU A 430 -0.22 37.67 -9.13
CA GLU A 430 -0.85 36.43 -9.59
C GLU A 430 -2.29 36.30 -9.06
N ALA A 431 -2.51 36.61 -7.78
CA ALA A 431 -3.85 36.63 -7.18
C ALA A 431 -4.77 37.66 -7.87
N LEU A 432 -4.24 38.85 -8.20
CA LEU A 432 -4.99 39.86 -8.95
C LEU A 432 -5.24 39.49 -10.40
N ALA A 433 -4.38 38.68 -11.03
CA ALA A 433 -4.51 38.25 -12.42
C ALA A 433 -5.52 37.12 -12.62
N ARG A 434 -5.90 36.41 -11.57
CA ARG A 434 -6.94 35.38 -11.60
C ARG A 434 -8.29 36.01 -11.99
N PRO A 435 -9.11 35.30 -12.80
CA PRO A 435 -10.39 35.81 -13.31
C PRO A 435 -11.41 36.17 -12.19
#